data_b1e5c0e05d97d006b18f8b03cfa53ef9
#
_entry.id   b1e5c0e05d97d006b18f8b03cfa53ef9
#
_cell.length_a   1.000
_cell.length_b   1.000
_cell.length_c   1.000
_cell.angle_alpha   90.00
_cell.angle_beta   90.00
_cell.angle_gamma   90.00
#
_symmetry.space_group_name_H-M   'P 1'
#
loop_
_entity.id
_entity.type
_entity.pdbx_description
1 polymer ?
#
loop_
_entity_poly.entity_id
_entity_poly.type
_entity_poly.pdbx_seq_one_letter_code
_entity_poly.pdbx_strand_id
1 'polypeptide(L)'
;MKKLWLIGLLICSPFTMNAQSGTTSGLDKSHFSKYWKVESESPDYKVSFSGDTCEILSPKGLTLWRKEKMSGNVTIEYDACVAVEGKPGDRLSDLNCFWMASDPKASDIWKRMNWRNGVFVNCYSLQLYYLGYGGNYNSTTRFRRYDGNEAGVTDEKVRPAILKEYKDQDNLLTANKWYHIKIQNTDNRIRYYIDGKLLVDFYDPSPLTSGWFGFRTTLSRTRITNFKYSIEKEKATEAPLHWIGKVPEQARPISFGVPFKQGKIKAGTPLCVQTENGELVEADTWTTAYWPDGSIKWAGMAAVIPGNTRSVKVIPSSKMKKTTNTEEIHVTESEDQLTIATGKITAFIPKSGTCILDSLLYGNVKVGGKADLIASTQDSPSREDATEIHYQSFTSLIKKAVIEQQGKIRTTIKLEGVQQGEDGREWLPFTLRMYFYAGNEQIKMVHSFIYDGDQNKDFIRSLGVRFQVPMREDLYNRHVAFACADGGVWSEPVKPLVGRRILTLDKDQSWQKQQMEGKR
;
A
#
# COMPACT_ATOMS: atom_id res chain seq x y z
N MET A 1 -57.27 15.30 14.94
CA MET A 1 -56.12 15.41 14.02
C MET A 1 -55.08 14.34 14.42
N LYS A 2 -55.04 13.23 13.69
CA LYS A 2 -54.18 12.09 13.95
C LYS A 2 -52.83 12.30 13.25
N LYS A 3 -51.72 12.36 14.00
CA LYS A 3 -50.37 12.36 13.44
C LYS A 3 -49.97 10.94 13.08
N LEU A 4 -49.80 10.68 11.79
CA LEU A 4 -49.19 9.45 11.27
C LEU A 4 -47.65 9.58 11.41
N TRP A 5 -47.03 8.64 12.14
CA TRP A 5 -45.57 8.44 12.13
C TRP A 5 -45.27 7.43 11.03
N LEU A 6 -44.52 7.83 10.01
CA LEU A 6 -43.91 6.94 9.04
C LEU A 6 -42.60 6.44 9.61
N ILE A 7 -42.55 5.16 9.98
CA ILE A 7 -41.30 4.45 10.32
C ILE A 7 -40.69 4.01 9.01
N GLY A 8 -39.61 4.66 8.61
CA GLY A 8 -38.78 4.23 7.49
C GLY A 8 -37.98 2.98 7.88
N LEU A 9 -38.37 1.83 7.33
CA LEU A 9 -37.57 0.62 7.40
C LEU A 9 -36.31 0.79 6.52
N LEU A 10 -35.14 0.94 7.14
CA LEU A 10 -33.85 0.77 6.44
C LEU A 10 -33.68 -0.72 6.14
N ILE A 11 -33.91 -1.10 4.90
CA ILE A 11 -33.56 -2.42 4.39
C ILE A 11 -32.05 -2.41 4.18
N CYS A 12 -31.29 -2.95 5.13
CA CYS A 12 -29.90 -3.35 4.91
C CYS A 12 -29.89 -4.47 3.87
N SER A 13 -29.58 -4.16 2.63
CA SER A 13 -29.27 -5.20 1.63
C SER A 13 -28.01 -5.93 2.06
N PRO A 14 -28.01 -7.25 2.21
CA PRO A 14 -26.78 -7.99 2.42
C PRO A 14 -25.96 -7.89 1.13
N PHE A 15 -24.76 -7.33 1.22
CA PHE A 15 -23.76 -7.41 0.16
C PHE A 15 -23.44 -8.88 -0.09
N THR A 16 -24.02 -9.47 -1.13
CA THR A 16 -23.65 -10.79 -1.61
C THR A 16 -22.24 -10.70 -2.19
N MET A 17 -21.25 -11.17 -1.44
CA MET A 17 -19.92 -11.46 -1.96
C MET A 17 -20.08 -12.51 -3.07
N ASN A 18 -19.78 -12.17 -4.31
CA ASN A 18 -19.68 -13.13 -5.41
C ASN A 18 -18.40 -13.96 -5.22
N ALA A 19 -18.45 -14.97 -4.37
CA ALA A 19 -17.43 -16.00 -4.27
C ALA A 19 -17.73 -17.10 -5.29
N GLN A 20 -16.71 -17.60 -5.99
CA GLN A 20 -16.85 -18.81 -6.79
C GLN A 20 -16.81 -19.99 -5.80
N SER A 21 -17.96 -20.57 -5.48
CA SER A 21 -18.04 -21.75 -4.61
C SER A 21 -18.10 -23.03 -5.46
N GLY A 22 -17.25 -23.99 -5.15
CA GLY A 22 -17.40 -25.36 -5.60
C GLY A 22 -18.47 -26.03 -4.73
N THR A 23 -19.71 -26.00 -5.18
CA THR A 23 -20.88 -26.50 -4.41
C THR A 23 -21.06 -28.02 -4.46
N THR A 24 -20.37 -28.71 -5.36
CA THR A 24 -20.49 -30.17 -5.48
C THR A 24 -19.33 -30.82 -4.76
N SER A 25 -19.60 -31.53 -3.65
CA SER A 25 -18.58 -32.28 -2.91
C SER A 25 -17.95 -33.39 -3.78
N GLY A 26 -18.79 -34.06 -4.58
CA GLY A 26 -18.39 -35.16 -5.44
C GLY A 26 -17.91 -36.38 -4.67
N LEU A 27 -18.28 -36.52 -3.40
CA LEU A 27 -17.92 -37.64 -2.54
C LEU A 27 -18.98 -38.74 -2.56
N ASP A 28 -19.93 -38.68 -3.49
CA ASP A 28 -20.91 -39.71 -3.78
C ASP A 28 -20.48 -40.57 -4.97
N LYS A 29 -21.10 -41.75 -5.12
CA LYS A 29 -20.75 -42.75 -6.13
C LYS A 29 -20.85 -42.23 -7.57
N SER A 30 -21.82 -41.37 -7.86
CA SER A 30 -22.09 -40.87 -9.22
C SER A 30 -21.10 -39.79 -9.69
N HIS A 31 -20.57 -38.99 -8.79
CA HIS A 31 -19.71 -37.86 -9.09
C HIS A 31 -18.24 -38.06 -8.74
N PHE A 32 -17.90 -39.10 -7.97
CA PHE A 32 -16.55 -39.31 -7.43
C PHE A 32 -15.47 -39.30 -8.53
N SER A 33 -15.63 -40.10 -9.58
CA SER A 33 -14.63 -40.18 -10.66
C SER A 33 -14.46 -38.87 -11.44
N LYS A 34 -15.46 -38.00 -11.46
CA LYS A 34 -15.40 -36.68 -12.09
C LYS A 34 -14.51 -35.71 -11.30
N TYR A 35 -14.67 -35.68 -9.98
CA TYR A 35 -14.06 -34.67 -9.11
C TYR A 35 -12.84 -35.16 -8.36
N TRP A 36 -12.64 -36.46 -8.19
CA TRP A 36 -11.57 -37.02 -7.37
C TRP A 36 -10.72 -38.02 -8.14
N LYS A 37 -9.47 -38.16 -7.70
CA LYS A 37 -8.51 -39.13 -8.23
C LYS A 37 -7.68 -39.71 -7.10
N VAL A 38 -7.61 -41.05 -7.04
CA VAL A 38 -6.82 -41.76 -6.05
C VAL A 38 -5.39 -41.92 -6.51
N GLU A 39 -4.45 -41.63 -5.64
CA GLU A 39 -3.01 -41.95 -5.74
C GLU A 39 -2.71 -42.88 -4.54
N SER A 40 -2.41 -44.13 -4.78
CA SER A 40 -2.26 -45.15 -3.74
C SER A 40 -1.02 -46.00 -3.93
N GLU A 41 -0.34 -46.30 -2.82
CA GLU A 41 0.80 -47.23 -2.73
C GLU A 41 0.40 -48.71 -2.86
N SER A 42 -0.88 -49.03 -2.55
CA SER A 42 -1.42 -50.38 -2.70
C SER A 42 -2.61 -50.38 -3.66
N PRO A 43 -2.74 -51.40 -4.53
CA PRO A 43 -3.93 -51.56 -5.34
C PRO A 43 -5.16 -52.03 -4.53
N ASP A 44 -4.97 -52.53 -3.28
CA ASP A 44 -6.04 -53.16 -2.45
C ASP A 44 -6.85 -52.12 -1.66
N TYR A 45 -6.68 -50.81 -1.95
CA TYR A 45 -7.53 -49.79 -1.35
C TYR A 45 -9.00 -49.98 -1.74
N LYS A 46 -9.91 -49.58 -0.87
CA LYS A 46 -11.36 -49.62 -1.16
C LYS A 46 -11.97 -48.24 -0.93
N VAL A 47 -12.84 -47.83 -1.86
CA VAL A 47 -13.67 -46.65 -1.72
C VAL A 47 -15.13 -47.10 -1.76
N SER A 48 -15.88 -46.76 -0.74
CA SER A 48 -17.32 -47.04 -0.64
C SER A 48 -18.08 -45.76 -0.31
N PHE A 49 -19.40 -45.79 -0.57
CA PHE A 49 -20.25 -44.61 -0.45
C PHE A 49 -21.53 -44.94 0.33
N SER A 50 -21.91 -44.01 1.20
CA SER A 50 -23.20 -44.03 1.88
C SER A 50 -23.78 -42.61 1.79
N GLY A 51 -24.72 -42.39 0.84
CA GLY A 51 -25.17 -41.06 0.49
C GLY A 51 -23.98 -40.18 0.03
N ASP A 52 -23.81 -39.05 0.66
CA ASP A 52 -22.72 -38.09 0.41
C ASP A 52 -21.45 -38.35 1.23
N THR A 53 -21.40 -39.47 1.94
CA THR A 53 -20.23 -39.91 2.72
C THR A 53 -19.39 -40.89 1.92
N CYS A 54 -18.11 -40.55 1.72
CA CYS A 54 -17.09 -41.40 1.13
C CYS A 54 -16.29 -42.07 2.24
N GLU A 55 -16.24 -43.43 2.27
CA GLU A 55 -15.34 -44.17 3.15
C GLU A 55 -14.16 -44.73 2.35
N ILE A 56 -12.95 -44.48 2.83
CA ILE A 56 -11.70 -44.93 2.24
C ILE A 56 -11.03 -45.92 3.20
N LEU A 57 -10.84 -47.15 2.76
CA LEU A 57 -9.96 -48.13 3.41
C LEU A 57 -8.61 -48.10 2.70
N SER A 58 -7.57 -47.70 3.42
CA SER A 58 -6.22 -47.57 2.89
C SER A 58 -5.26 -48.54 3.60
N PRO A 59 -4.86 -49.66 2.96
CA PRO A 59 -3.92 -50.61 3.55
C PRO A 59 -2.48 -50.14 3.55
N LYS A 60 -2.16 -49.11 2.77
CA LYS A 60 -0.87 -48.39 2.71
C LYS A 60 -1.12 -46.89 2.48
N GLY A 61 -0.10 -46.14 2.10
CA GLY A 61 -0.23 -44.73 1.82
C GLY A 61 -1.20 -44.43 0.67
N LEU A 62 -2.15 -43.50 0.90
CA LEU A 62 -3.11 -43.07 -0.10
C LEU A 62 -3.39 -41.59 -0.01
N THR A 63 -3.42 -40.91 -1.17
CA THR A 63 -3.93 -39.56 -1.28
C THR A 63 -5.12 -39.51 -2.22
N LEU A 64 -6.23 -38.96 -1.76
CA LEU A 64 -7.41 -38.68 -2.57
C LEU A 64 -7.36 -37.21 -3.00
N TRP A 65 -6.98 -36.99 -4.25
CA TRP A 65 -6.78 -35.65 -4.83
C TRP A 65 -8.06 -35.09 -5.44
N ARG A 66 -8.40 -33.81 -5.09
CA ARG A 66 -9.38 -33.03 -5.84
C ARG A 66 -8.80 -32.68 -7.20
N LYS A 67 -9.55 -32.94 -8.29
CA LYS A 67 -9.08 -32.68 -9.66
C LYS A 67 -9.07 -31.19 -10.03
N GLU A 68 -9.90 -30.39 -9.38
CA GLU A 68 -9.96 -28.95 -9.60
C GLU A 68 -8.79 -28.27 -8.90
N LYS A 69 -8.09 -27.42 -9.65
CA LYS A 69 -7.03 -26.56 -9.11
C LYS A 69 -7.64 -25.33 -8.46
N MET A 70 -7.22 -25.03 -7.25
CA MET A 70 -7.62 -23.85 -6.49
C MET A 70 -6.57 -22.75 -6.67
N SER A 71 -6.99 -21.47 -6.67
CA SER A 71 -6.08 -20.35 -6.82
C SER A 71 -6.62 -19.10 -6.13
N GLY A 72 -5.75 -18.33 -5.47
CA GLY A 72 -6.09 -17.11 -4.71
C GLY A 72 -6.41 -17.41 -3.25
N ASN A 73 -7.30 -16.60 -2.66
CA ASN A 73 -7.74 -16.75 -1.29
C ASN A 73 -8.79 -17.87 -1.21
N VAL A 74 -8.45 -18.96 -0.56
CA VAL A 74 -9.28 -20.19 -0.53
C VAL A 74 -9.68 -20.52 0.90
N THR A 75 -10.95 -20.81 1.08
CA THR A 75 -11.49 -21.46 2.29
C THR A 75 -11.98 -22.86 1.91
N ILE A 76 -11.52 -23.91 2.62
CA ILE A 76 -11.91 -25.30 2.44
C ILE A 76 -12.55 -25.77 3.72
N GLU A 77 -13.70 -26.45 3.62
CA GLU A 77 -14.41 -27.01 4.75
C GLU A 77 -14.86 -28.43 4.42
N TYR A 78 -14.80 -29.34 5.42
CA TYR A 78 -15.28 -30.70 5.32
C TYR A 78 -15.45 -31.32 6.70
N ASP A 79 -16.22 -32.41 6.77
CA ASP A 79 -16.32 -33.26 7.97
C ASP A 79 -15.62 -34.58 7.72
N ALA A 80 -14.84 -35.03 8.71
CA ALA A 80 -14.09 -36.29 8.60
C ALA A 80 -14.00 -37.05 9.93
N CYS A 81 -13.88 -38.37 9.82
CA CYS A 81 -13.85 -39.30 10.94
C CYS A 81 -12.89 -40.44 10.63
N VAL A 82 -12.12 -40.89 11.62
CA VAL A 82 -11.39 -42.17 11.54
C VAL A 82 -12.23 -43.26 12.19
N ALA A 83 -12.65 -44.24 11.38
CA ALA A 83 -13.50 -45.33 11.83
C ALA A 83 -12.66 -46.43 12.50
N VAL A 84 -13.05 -46.79 13.73
CA VAL A 84 -12.47 -47.89 14.50
C VAL A 84 -13.64 -48.71 15.06
N GLU A 85 -14.01 -49.77 14.34
CA GLU A 85 -15.20 -50.61 14.61
C GLU A 85 -14.85 -52.08 14.78
N GLY A 86 -13.56 -52.39 14.98
CA GLY A 86 -13.07 -53.76 15.11
C GLY A 86 -12.93 -54.51 13.78
N LYS A 87 -12.92 -53.80 12.66
CA LYS A 87 -12.77 -54.40 11.34
C LYS A 87 -11.30 -54.43 10.89
N PRO A 88 -10.92 -55.37 9.98
CA PRO A 88 -9.59 -55.37 9.39
C PRO A 88 -9.23 -54.00 8.75
N GLY A 89 -8.06 -53.48 9.07
CA GLY A 89 -7.60 -52.15 8.58
C GLY A 89 -8.03 -50.96 9.44
N ASP A 90 -8.74 -51.20 10.55
CA ASP A 90 -9.04 -50.15 11.52
C ASP A 90 -7.78 -49.78 12.32
N ARG A 91 -7.42 -48.53 12.25
CA ARG A 91 -6.36 -47.95 13.06
C ARG A 91 -6.66 -46.47 13.31
N LEU A 92 -6.63 -46.05 14.55
CA LEU A 92 -6.81 -44.66 14.92
C LEU A 92 -5.56 -43.87 14.60
N SER A 93 -5.45 -43.33 13.38
CA SER A 93 -4.31 -42.53 12.92
C SER A 93 -4.60 -41.85 11.59
N ASP A 94 -3.85 -40.79 11.30
CA ASP A 94 -3.63 -40.22 9.96
C ASP A 94 -4.87 -39.64 9.26
N LEU A 95 -5.58 -38.74 9.95
CA LEU A 95 -6.58 -37.87 9.34
C LEU A 95 -5.87 -36.63 8.78
N ASN A 96 -5.10 -36.84 7.71
CA ASN A 96 -4.18 -35.81 7.19
C ASN A 96 -4.75 -35.15 5.94
N CYS A 97 -4.23 -33.97 5.60
CA CYS A 97 -4.53 -33.30 4.34
C CYS A 97 -3.35 -32.51 3.77
N PHE A 98 -3.39 -32.35 2.46
CA PHE A 98 -2.53 -31.47 1.66
C PHE A 98 -3.37 -30.38 1.04
N TRP A 99 -2.86 -29.14 0.97
CA TRP A 99 -3.50 -28.10 0.18
C TRP A 99 -2.48 -27.19 -0.49
N MET A 100 -2.89 -26.51 -1.53
CA MET A 100 -2.04 -25.73 -2.45
C MET A 100 -0.88 -26.55 -3.03
N ALA A 101 -1.11 -27.85 -3.24
CA ALA A 101 -0.10 -28.74 -3.77
C ALA A 101 0.26 -28.41 -5.22
N SER A 102 1.55 -28.32 -5.53
CA SER A 102 2.07 -28.17 -6.89
C SER A 102 3.38 -28.94 -7.04
N ASP A 103 3.71 -29.36 -8.26
CA ASP A 103 4.97 -30.06 -8.54
C ASP A 103 5.93 -29.10 -9.26
N PRO A 104 7.04 -28.65 -8.64
CA PRO A 104 7.97 -27.71 -9.27
C PRO A 104 8.69 -28.29 -10.50
N LYS A 105 8.70 -29.61 -10.67
CA LYS A 105 9.32 -30.32 -11.80
C LYS A 105 8.33 -30.69 -12.91
N ALA A 106 7.05 -30.30 -12.77
CA ALA A 106 6.02 -30.62 -13.75
C ALA A 106 4.97 -29.50 -13.86
N SER A 107 4.25 -29.42 -14.98
CA SER A 107 3.18 -28.41 -15.16
C SER A 107 1.98 -28.63 -14.25
N ASP A 108 1.83 -29.85 -13.74
CA ASP A 108 0.74 -30.25 -12.85
C ASP A 108 1.16 -31.48 -12.01
N ILE A 109 0.40 -31.77 -10.93
CA ILE A 109 0.70 -32.91 -10.04
C ILE A 109 0.45 -34.28 -10.68
N TRP A 110 -0.30 -34.34 -11.79
CA TRP A 110 -0.72 -35.59 -12.42
C TRP A 110 0.40 -36.26 -13.20
N LYS A 111 1.31 -35.48 -13.79
CA LYS A 111 2.40 -36.01 -14.65
C LYS A 111 3.37 -36.92 -13.90
N ARG A 112 3.56 -36.68 -12.61
CA ARG A 112 4.45 -37.48 -11.77
C ARG A 112 3.72 -38.30 -10.69
N MET A 113 2.40 -38.43 -10.82
CA MET A 113 1.59 -39.16 -9.86
C MET A 113 2.01 -40.64 -9.77
N ASN A 114 2.30 -41.30 -10.88
CA ASN A 114 2.78 -42.70 -10.90
C ASN A 114 4.16 -42.88 -10.22
N TRP A 115 5.01 -41.85 -10.30
CA TRP A 115 6.30 -41.86 -9.61
C TRP A 115 6.11 -41.69 -8.09
N ARG A 116 5.23 -40.79 -7.65
CA ARG A 116 4.91 -40.63 -6.22
C ARG A 116 4.18 -41.85 -5.66
N ASN A 117 3.30 -42.41 -6.43
CA ASN A 117 2.59 -43.69 -6.20
C ASN A 117 2.03 -43.82 -4.77
N GLY A 118 1.50 -42.75 -4.17
CA GLY A 118 0.96 -42.76 -2.82
C GLY A 118 1.97 -42.94 -1.68
N VAL A 119 3.26 -43.02 -1.97
CA VAL A 119 4.33 -43.13 -0.97
C VAL A 119 4.55 -41.78 -0.29
N PHE A 120 4.47 -41.76 1.05
CA PHE A 120 4.50 -40.46 1.79
C PHE A 120 5.77 -39.65 1.54
N VAL A 121 6.94 -40.30 1.60
CA VAL A 121 8.21 -39.57 1.43
C VAL A 121 8.35 -38.96 0.01
N ASN A 122 7.74 -39.56 -1.01
CA ASN A 122 7.76 -39.02 -2.36
C ASN A 122 6.98 -37.71 -2.47
N CYS A 123 6.05 -37.42 -1.54
CA CYS A 123 5.34 -36.14 -1.50
C CYS A 123 6.25 -34.97 -1.10
N TYR A 124 7.46 -35.19 -0.58
CA TYR A 124 8.41 -34.10 -0.34
C TYR A 124 8.86 -33.40 -1.63
N SER A 125 8.66 -34.03 -2.79
CA SER A 125 8.85 -33.43 -4.11
C SER A 125 7.82 -32.34 -4.46
N LEU A 126 6.75 -32.21 -3.70
CA LEU A 126 5.69 -31.22 -3.93
C LEU A 126 5.89 -29.98 -3.06
N GLN A 127 5.53 -28.82 -3.59
CA GLN A 127 5.26 -27.64 -2.79
C GLN A 127 3.83 -27.72 -2.29
N LEU A 128 3.61 -27.66 -0.97
CA LEU A 128 2.28 -27.74 -0.36
C LEU A 128 2.29 -27.35 1.12
N TYR A 129 1.13 -27.13 1.68
CA TYR A 129 0.94 -27.15 3.13
C TYR A 129 0.40 -28.54 3.52
N TYR A 130 0.86 -29.04 4.64
CA TYR A 130 0.50 -30.34 5.21
C TYR A 130 0.06 -30.20 6.66
N LEU A 131 -1.08 -30.77 6.99
CA LEU A 131 -1.44 -31.05 8.37
C LEU A 131 -1.65 -32.56 8.54
N GLY A 132 -0.89 -33.15 9.45
CA GLY A 132 -1.06 -34.52 9.88
C GLY A 132 -1.74 -34.51 11.23
N TYR A 133 -3.04 -34.86 11.27
CA TYR A 133 -3.83 -34.97 12.49
C TYR A 133 -3.84 -36.40 13.00
N GLY A 134 -3.33 -36.59 14.22
CA GLY A 134 -3.19 -37.93 14.80
C GLY A 134 -2.20 -38.82 14.07
N GLY A 135 -1.12 -38.28 13.51
CA GLY A 135 -0.04 -39.05 12.91
C GLY A 135 0.73 -39.90 13.92
N ASN A 136 1.61 -40.79 13.42
CA ASN A 136 2.45 -41.67 14.23
C ASN A 136 1.64 -42.49 15.27
N TYR A 137 0.64 -43.26 14.81
CA TYR A 137 -0.25 -44.02 15.68
C TYR A 137 -0.99 -43.16 16.69
N ASN A 138 -1.52 -42.02 16.22
CA ASN A 138 -2.25 -41.02 17.03
C ASN A 138 -1.45 -40.46 18.19
N SER A 139 -0.16 -40.25 18.00
CA SER A 139 0.73 -39.68 19.02
C SER A 139 1.12 -38.23 18.76
N THR A 140 0.88 -37.72 17.54
CA THR A 140 1.28 -36.35 17.16
C THR A 140 0.30 -35.72 16.17
N THR A 141 0.15 -34.41 16.29
CA THR A 141 -0.48 -33.57 15.26
C THR A 141 0.55 -32.52 14.80
N ARG A 142 0.84 -32.50 13.50
CA ARG A 142 1.96 -31.70 12.94
C ARG A 142 1.53 -30.87 11.76
N PHE A 143 1.96 -29.60 11.74
CA PHE A 143 1.88 -28.72 10.58
C PHE A 143 3.26 -28.51 9.95
N ARG A 144 3.32 -28.60 8.63
CA ARG A 144 4.53 -28.36 7.82
C ARG A 144 4.20 -27.62 6.54
N ARG A 145 5.21 -26.89 6.02
CA ARG A 145 5.23 -26.37 4.66
C ARG A 145 6.31 -27.12 3.88
N TYR A 146 5.92 -27.68 2.75
CA TYR A 146 6.85 -28.35 1.83
C TYR A 146 7.26 -27.36 0.75
N ASP A 147 8.54 -27.34 0.42
CA ASP A 147 9.13 -26.45 -0.60
C ASP A 147 9.44 -27.15 -1.94
N GLY A 148 9.09 -28.44 -2.06
CA GLY A 148 9.32 -29.24 -3.25
C GLY A 148 10.75 -29.75 -3.39
N ASN A 149 11.50 -29.83 -2.28
CA ASN A 149 12.85 -30.37 -2.29
C ASN A 149 12.84 -31.91 -2.39
N GLU A 150 12.99 -32.42 -3.60
CA GLU A 150 12.99 -33.87 -3.87
C GLU A 150 14.15 -34.63 -3.19
N ALA A 151 15.23 -33.95 -2.83
CA ALA A 151 16.31 -34.58 -2.04
C ALA A 151 15.82 -35.13 -0.71
N GLY A 152 14.76 -34.56 -0.12
CA GLY A 152 14.13 -35.03 1.11
C GLY A 152 13.51 -36.45 1.01
N VAL A 153 13.34 -36.99 -0.21
CA VAL A 153 12.89 -38.36 -0.42
C VAL A 153 13.93 -39.35 0.14
N THR A 154 15.20 -39.09 -0.09
CA THR A 154 16.32 -39.98 0.31
C THR A 154 17.12 -39.44 1.48
N ASP A 155 17.17 -38.14 1.69
CA ASP A 155 17.92 -37.50 2.78
C ASP A 155 16.98 -36.88 3.83
N GLU A 156 16.99 -37.47 5.02
CA GLU A 156 16.14 -37.01 6.14
C GLU A 156 16.50 -35.60 6.64
N LYS A 157 17.76 -35.17 6.47
CA LYS A 157 18.23 -33.86 6.96
C LYS A 157 17.63 -32.68 6.24
N VAL A 158 17.18 -32.89 5.00
CA VAL A 158 16.57 -31.86 4.16
C VAL A 158 15.05 -32.02 3.99
N ARG A 159 14.44 -32.86 4.81
CA ARG A 159 12.97 -33.00 4.87
C ARG A 159 12.30 -31.73 5.42
N PRO A 160 11.06 -31.42 5.01
CA PRO A 160 10.34 -30.25 5.49
C PRO A 160 10.31 -30.18 7.02
N ALA A 161 10.68 -29.01 7.56
CA ALA A 161 10.68 -28.79 9.01
C ALA A 161 9.27 -28.89 9.62
N ILE A 162 9.19 -29.32 10.88
CA ILE A 162 7.97 -29.25 11.66
C ILE A 162 7.81 -27.81 12.13
N LEU A 163 6.80 -27.09 11.63
CA LEU A 163 6.51 -25.71 12.00
C LEU A 163 5.66 -25.61 13.26
N LYS A 164 4.79 -26.60 13.50
CA LYS A 164 3.98 -26.73 14.71
C LYS A 164 3.76 -28.21 15.03
N GLU A 165 3.81 -28.56 16.32
CA GLU A 165 3.58 -29.92 16.81
C GLU A 165 2.74 -29.90 18.09
N TYR A 166 1.79 -30.82 18.18
CA TYR A 166 0.98 -31.11 19.37
C TYR A 166 1.08 -32.60 19.72
N LYS A 167 1.17 -32.90 21.03
CA LYS A 167 1.23 -34.27 21.59
C LYS A 167 0.20 -34.47 22.71
N ASP A 168 -0.50 -33.40 23.08
CA ASP A 168 -1.54 -33.44 24.09
C ASP A 168 -2.81 -34.10 23.55
N GLN A 169 -3.55 -34.74 24.42
CA GLN A 169 -4.75 -35.52 24.08
C GLN A 169 -5.85 -34.69 23.41
N ASP A 170 -5.96 -33.40 23.75
CA ASP A 170 -6.98 -32.50 23.19
C ASP A 170 -6.75 -32.19 21.70
N ASN A 171 -5.57 -32.45 21.20
CA ASN A 171 -5.16 -32.22 19.81
C ASN A 171 -4.80 -33.54 19.09
N LEU A 172 -5.32 -34.68 19.59
CA LEU A 172 -5.22 -36.00 18.98
C LEU A 172 -6.62 -36.53 18.59
N LEU A 173 -6.65 -37.60 17.81
CA LEU A 173 -7.90 -38.21 17.33
C LEU A 173 -8.60 -38.98 18.44
N THR A 174 -9.95 -38.95 18.41
CA THR A 174 -10.83 -39.84 19.12
C THR A 174 -11.51 -40.78 18.11
N ALA A 175 -11.55 -42.06 18.39
CA ALA A 175 -12.16 -43.07 17.51
C ALA A 175 -13.63 -42.76 17.24
N ASN A 176 -14.04 -42.89 15.99
CA ASN A 176 -15.43 -42.69 15.53
C ASN A 176 -15.98 -41.26 15.76
N LYS A 177 -15.18 -40.30 16.19
CA LYS A 177 -15.59 -38.92 16.33
C LYS A 177 -15.52 -38.23 14.96
N TRP A 178 -16.57 -37.50 14.60
CA TRP A 178 -16.60 -36.59 13.47
C TRP A 178 -15.98 -35.27 13.88
N TYR A 179 -15.11 -34.74 13.01
CA TYR A 179 -14.43 -33.47 13.15
C TYR A 179 -14.84 -32.55 12.00
N HIS A 180 -15.26 -31.35 12.33
CA HIS A 180 -15.43 -30.29 11.34
C HIS A 180 -14.11 -29.58 11.12
N ILE A 181 -13.57 -29.71 9.92
CA ILE A 181 -12.29 -29.11 9.51
C ILE A 181 -12.56 -27.89 8.65
N LYS A 182 -11.89 -26.78 9.00
CA LYS A 182 -11.87 -25.57 8.18
C LYS A 182 -10.43 -25.10 7.96
N ILE A 183 -10.08 -24.87 6.70
CA ILE A 183 -8.77 -24.37 6.27
C ILE A 183 -8.98 -23.02 5.59
N GLN A 184 -8.23 -22.01 6.01
CA GLN A 184 -8.19 -20.70 5.36
C GLN A 184 -6.77 -20.42 4.87
N ASN A 185 -6.63 -20.24 3.56
CA ASN A 185 -5.41 -19.83 2.90
C ASN A 185 -5.68 -18.45 2.30
N THR A 186 -5.46 -17.41 3.09
CA THR A 186 -5.86 -16.04 2.75
C THR A 186 -4.65 -15.13 2.84
N ASP A 187 -4.30 -14.51 1.73
CA ASP A 187 -3.10 -13.68 1.61
C ASP A 187 -1.84 -14.42 2.11
N ASN A 188 -1.15 -13.87 3.12
CA ASN A 188 0.04 -14.48 3.74
C ASN A 188 -0.29 -15.27 5.01
N ARG A 189 -1.58 -15.54 5.28
CA ARG A 189 -2.03 -16.18 6.51
C ARG A 189 -2.66 -17.52 6.25
N ILE A 190 -2.14 -18.54 6.90
CA ILE A 190 -2.58 -19.92 6.79
C ILE A 190 -3.17 -20.32 8.14
N ARG A 191 -4.47 -20.61 8.15
CA ARG A 191 -5.20 -21.00 9.37
C ARG A 191 -5.88 -22.35 9.21
N TYR A 192 -5.82 -23.16 10.26
CA TYR A 192 -6.47 -24.46 10.31
C TYR A 192 -7.27 -24.58 11.61
N TYR A 193 -8.52 -24.95 11.46
CA TYR A 193 -9.47 -25.09 12.56
C TYR A 193 -9.99 -26.50 12.63
N ILE A 194 -10.23 -27.00 13.85
CA ILE A 194 -10.91 -28.24 14.15
C ILE A 194 -12.06 -27.93 15.11
N ASP A 195 -13.29 -28.27 14.76
CA ASP A 195 -14.50 -28.00 15.54
C ASP A 195 -14.58 -26.50 15.98
N GLY A 196 -14.18 -25.58 15.10
CA GLY A 196 -14.14 -24.15 15.35
C GLY A 196 -12.93 -23.69 16.18
N LYS A 197 -12.15 -24.57 16.81
CA LYS A 197 -10.90 -24.21 17.53
C LYS A 197 -9.77 -23.99 16.55
N LEU A 198 -9.09 -22.82 16.65
CA LEU A 198 -7.91 -22.49 15.86
C LEU A 198 -6.72 -23.35 16.32
N LEU A 199 -6.25 -24.24 15.46
CA LEU A 199 -5.11 -25.12 15.72
C LEU A 199 -3.80 -24.53 15.16
N VAL A 200 -3.85 -24.00 13.94
CA VAL A 200 -2.69 -23.39 13.27
C VAL A 200 -3.05 -21.97 12.85
N ASP A 201 -2.16 -21.02 13.15
CA ASP A 201 -2.14 -19.67 12.61
C ASP A 201 -0.70 -19.36 12.23
N PHE A 202 -0.41 -19.44 10.93
CA PHE A 202 0.93 -19.33 10.38
C PHE A 202 1.00 -18.19 9.38
N TYR A 203 1.99 -17.31 9.53
CA TYR A 203 2.31 -16.27 8.55
C TYR A 203 3.39 -16.80 7.61
N ASP A 204 3.08 -16.91 6.32
CA ASP A 204 4.02 -17.28 5.27
C ASP A 204 4.42 -16.05 4.45
N PRO A 205 5.67 -15.58 4.51
CA PRO A 205 6.12 -14.44 3.73
C PRO A 205 6.13 -14.69 2.20
N SER A 206 6.07 -15.97 1.80
CA SER A 206 6.02 -16.40 0.39
C SER A 206 4.95 -17.49 0.21
N PRO A 207 3.65 -17.12 0.29
CA PRO A 207 2.56 -18.08 0.38
C PRO A 207 2.37 -18.86 -0.91
N LEU A 208 1.95 -20.11 -0.77
CA LEU A 208 1.48 -20.94 -1.88
C LEU A 208 0.05 -20.50 -2.23
N THR A 209 -0.12 -19.86 -3.38
CA THR A 209 -1.39 -19.23 -3.78
C THR A 209 -2.17 -20.02 -4.82
N SER A 210 -1.64 -21.15 -5.29
CA SER A 210 -2.28 -21.97 -6.32
C SER A 210 -1.85 -23.43 -6.20
N GLY A 211 -2.80 -24.35 -6.26
CA GLY A 211 -2.50 -25.78 -6.17
C GLY A 211 -3.74 -26.64 -6.00
N TRP A 212 -3.52 -27.90 -5.72
CA TRP A 212 -4.55 -28.92 -5.52
C TRP A 212 -4.71 -29.25 -4.04
N PHE A 213 -5.92 -29.73 -3.69
CA PHE A 213 -6.24 -30.25 -2.38
C PHE A 213 -6.24 -31.78 -2.40
N GLY A 214 -5.77 -32.42 -1.32
CA GLY A 214 -5.84 -33.87 -1.16
C GLY A 214 -6.03 -34.31 0.28
N PHE A 215 -6.93 -35.27 0.49
CA PHE A 215 -7.00 -36.04 1.73
C PHE A 215 -5.87 -37.07 1.75
N ARG A 216 -5.16 -37.16 2.85
CA ARG A 216 -4.04 -38.08 2.99
C ARG A 216 -4.27 -39.02 4.17
N THR A 217 -4.22 -40.33 3.91
CA THR A 217 -4.38 -41.35 4.94
C THR A 217 -3.43 -42.55 4.72
N THR A 218 -3.19 -43.36 5.72
CA THR A 218 -2.42 -44.59 5.64
C THR A 218 -2.80 -45.58 6.72
N LEU A 219 -2.90 -46.87 6.38
CA LEU A 219 -3.24 -47.96 7.33
C LEU A 219 -4.45 -47.61 8.21
N SER A 220 -5.52 -47.06 7.63
CA SER A 220 -6.69 -46.61 8.37
C SER A 220 -7.94 -46.64 7.50
N ARG A 221 -9.10 -46.53 8.15
CA ARG A 221 -10.39 -46.35 7.50
C ARG A 221 -10.92 -44.96 7.86
N THR A 222 -11.04 -44.10 6.84
CA THR A 222 -11.42 -42.69 6.97
C THR A 222 -12.74 -42.44 6.28
N ARG A 223 -13.68 -41.76 6.94
CA ARG A 223 -14.95 -41.29 6.39
C ARG A 223 -14.88 -39.77 6.19
N ILE A 224 -15.36 -39.29 5.04
CA ILE A 224 -15.32 -37.88 4.65
C ILE A 224 -16.68 -37.51 4.05
N THR A 225 -17.20 -36.34 4.45
CA THR A 225 -18.46 -35.79 3.93
C THR A 225 -18.41 -34.27 3.92
N ASN A 226 -19.44 -33.62 3.38
CA ASN A 226 -19.65 -32.16 3.39
C ASN A 226 -18.49 -31.34 2.83
N PHE A 227 -17.69 -31.92 1.92
CA PHE A 227 -16.59 -31.18 1.33
C PHE A 227 -17.10 -30.01 0.46
N LYS A 228 -16.63 -28.83 0.77
CA LYS A 228 -16.86 -27.60 -0.02
C LYS A 228 -15.65 -26.72 0.02
N TYR A 229 -15.51 -25.87 -0.96
CA TYR A 229 -14.52 -24.80 -0.94
C TYR A 229 -15.10 -23.53 -1.57
N SER A 230 -14.58 -22.39 -1.14
CA SER A 230 -14.86 -21.09 -1.74
C SER A 230 -13.54 -20.41 -2.10
N ILE A 231 -13.53 -19.76 -3.24
CA ILE A 231 -12.45 -18.89 -3.68
C ILE A 231 -12.97 -17.47 -3.62
N GLU A 232 -12.42 -16.66 -2.71
CA GLU A 232 -12.71 -15.24 -2.75
C GLU A 232 -12.12 -14.69 -4.05
N LYS A 233 -12.98 -14.17 -4.92
CA LYS A 233 -12.50 -13.34 -6.02
C LYS A 233 -11.77 -12.18 -5.37
N GLU A 234 -10.44 -12.11 -5.58
CA GLU A 234 -9.71 -10.91 -5.20
C GLU A 234 -10.48 -9.72 -5.78
N LYS A 235 -10.95 -8.85 -4.90
CA LYS A 235 -11.38 -7.52 -5.33
C LYS A 235 -10.23 -7.00 -6.17
N ALA A 236 -10.55 -6.61 -7.42
CA ALA A 236 -9.58 -5.99 -8.30
C ALA A 236 -8.71 -5.04 -7.47
N THR A 237 -7.44 -4.95 -7.80
CA THR A 237 -6.38 -4.18 -7.13
C THR A 237 -6.78 -2.71 -6.93
N GLU A 238 -7.78 -2.49 -6.11
CA GLU A 238 -8.28 -1.18 -5.73
C GLU A 238 -7.58 -0.79 -4.43
N ALA A 239 -6.84 0.29 -4.47
CA ALA A 239 -6.33 0.93 -3.26
C ALA A 239 -7.29 2.08 -2.92
N PRO A 240 -8.21 1.91 -1.97
CA PRO A 240 -9.14 2.97 -1.56
C PRO A 240 -8.37 4.02 -0.76
N LEU A 241 -8.62 5.28 -1.09
CA LEU A 241 -8.01 6.44 -0.47
C LEU A 241 -9.11 7.37 0.04
N HIS A 242 -8.90 7.93 1.21
CA HIS A 242 -9.81 8.89 1.85
C HIS A 242 -9.04 10.12 2.32
N TRP A 243 -9.71 11.25 2.39
CA TRP A 243 -9.13 12.46 2.97
C TRP A 243 -8.92 12.29 4.47
N ILE A 244 -7.75 12.75 4.93
CA ILE A 244 -7.48 12.92 6.36
C ILE A 244 -7.97 14.31 6.73
N GLY A 245 -9.24 14.46 7.10
CA GLY A 245 -9.86 15.74 7.43
C GLY A 245 -11.06 16.08 6.55
N LYS A 246 -11.32 17.37 6.37
CA LYS A 246 -12.48 17.84 5.59
C LYS A 246 -12.29 17.54 4.09
N VAL A 247 -13.36 17.11 3.45
CA VAL A 247 -13.41 16.95 1.99
C VAL A 247 -13.29 18.33 1.34
N PRO A 248 -12.36 18.54 0.40
CA PRO A 248 -12.23 19.80 -0.30
C PRO A 248 -13.47 20.11 -1.15
N GLU A 249 -13.97 21.33 -1.08
CA GLU A 249 -15.10 21.78 -1.90
C GLU A 249 -14.70 22.08 -3.35
N GLN A 250 -13.45 22.45 -3.57
CA GLN A 250 -12.88 22.75 -4.89
C GLN A 250 -11.92 21.64 -5.35
N ALA A 251 -11.69 21.59 -6.66
CA ALA A 251 -10.69 20.68 -7.23
C ALA A 251 -9.32 20.88 -6.58
N ARG A 252 -8.68 19.79 -6.15
CA ARG A 252 -7.44 19.86 -5.40
C ARG A 252 -6.36 18.97 -6.00
N PRO A 253 -5.18 19.54 -6.30
CA PRO A 253 -4.02 18.76 -6.70
C PRO A 253 -3.46 17.99 -5.50
N ILE A 254 -3.17 16.72 -5.71
CA ILE A 254 -2.56 15.86 -4.70
C ILE A 254 -1.44 15.00 -5.29
N SER A 255 -0.49 14.63 -4.44
CA SER A 255 0.47 13.56 -4.70
C SER A 255 0.45 12.58 -3.55
N PHE A 256 0.49 11.30 -3.88
CA PHE A 256 0.39 10.22 -2.90
C PHE A 256 1.12 8.97 -3.40
N GLY A 257 1.40 8.04 -2.49
CA GLY A 257 1.97 6.74 -2.80
C GLY A 257 0.95 5.63 -2.56
N VAL A 258 0.96 4.62 -3.43
CA VAL A 258 0.07 3.46 -3.33
C VAL A 258 0.89 2.17 -3.30
N PRO A 259 0.72 1.33 -2.26
CA PRO A 259 1.33 0.01 -2.21
C PRO A 259 0.49 -1.01 -2.96
N PHE A 260 1.15 -1.96 -3.62
CA PHE A 260 0.52 -3.10 -4.27
C PHE A 260 1.12 -4.40 -3.77
N LYS A 261 0.31 -5.45 -3.72
CA LYS A 261 0.76 -6.81 -3.41
C LYS A 261 1.65 -7.33 -4.54
N GLN A 262 2.58 -8.22 -4.19
CA GLN A 262 3.45 -8.90 -5.15
C GLN A 262 2.63 -9.60 -6.24
N GLY A 263 3.07 -9.48 -7.50
CA GLY A 263 2.42 -10.10 -8.66
C GLY A 263 1.14 -9.42 -9.16
N LYS A 264 0.65 -8.35 -8.48
CA LYS A 264 -0.65 -7.73 -8.80
C LYS A 264 -0.62 -6.76 -9.96
N ILE A 265 0.35 -5.87 -9.96
CA ILE A 265 0.50 -4.86 -11.01
C ILE A 265 1.85 -5.07 -11.69
N LYS A 266 1.82 -5.40 -12.97
CA LYS A 266 3.04 -5.55 -13.77
C LYS A 266 3.69 -4.18 -14.01
N ALA A 267 5.01 -4.16 -14.11
CA ALA A 267 5.74 -2.95 -14.54
C ALA A 267 5.16 -2.41 -15.85
N GLY A 268 5.05 -1.09 -15.95
CA GLY A 268 4.48 -0.43 -17.13
C GLY A 268 2.95 -0.48 -17.26
N THR A 269 2.23 -1.08 -16.30
CA THR A 269 0.76 -1.02 -16.29
C THR A 269 0.30 0.41 -16.03
N PRO A 270 -0.49 1.03 -16.94
CA PRO A 270 -1.02 2.37 -16.71
C PRO A 270 -2.04 2.33 -15.56
N LEU A 271 -1.94 3.30 -14.66
CA LEU A 271 -2.82 3.47 -13.51
C LEU A 271 -3.62 4.77 -13.65
N CYS A 272 -4.83 4.80 -13.15
CA CYS A 272 -5.65 6.01 -13.03
C CYS A 272 -6.35 6.04 -11.67
N VAL A 273 -6.91 7.21 -11.36
CA VAL A 273 -7.75 7.43 -10.19
C VAL A 273 -9.21 7.32 -10.61
N GLN A 274 -10.03 6.64 -9.81
CA GLN A 274 -11.48 6.59 -9.99
C GLN A 274 -12.15 7.15 -8.74
N THR A 275 -13.07 8.10 -8.93
CA THR A 275 -13.91 8.64 -7.86
C THR A 275 -14.97 7.63 -7.41
N GLU A 276 -15.62 7.87 -6.27
CA GLU A 276 -16.75 7.05 -5.79
C GLU A 276 -17.91 6.98 -6.77
N ASN A 277 -18.08 8.00 -7.61
CA ASN A 277 -19.13 8.06 -8.63
C ASN A 277 -18.76 7.34 -9.94
N GLY A 278 -17.55 6.74 -9.99
CA GLY A 278 -17.07 6.02 -11.16
C GLY A 278 -16.36 6.88 -12.21
N GLU A 279 -16.21 8.18 -11.99
CA GLU A 279 -15.46 9.09 -12.86
C GLU A 279 -13.97 8.73 -12.85
N LEU A 280 -13.35 8.68 -14.04
CA LEU A 280 -11.92 8.44 -14.20
C LEU A 280 -11.16 9.76 -14.26
N VAL A 281 -10.18 9.92 -13.36
CA VAL A 281 -9.32 11.09 -13.26
C VAL A 281 -7.93 10.71 -13.77
N GLU A 282 -7.42 11.49 -14.74
CA GLU A 282 -6.06 11.32 -15.25
C GLU A 282 -5.02 11.56 -14.15
N ALA A 283 -3.95 10.78 -14.16
CA ALA A 283 -2.88 10.90 -13.17
C ALA A 283 -1.52 10.65 -13.81
N ASP A 284 -0.53 11.42 -13.40
CA ASP A 284 0.85 11.03 -13.61
C ASP A 284 1.21 9.91 -12.65
N THR A 285 1.94 8.91 -13.14
CA THR A 285 2.33 7.74 -12.36
C THR A 285 3.80 7.42 -12.54
N TRP A 286 4.48 7.02 -11.47
CA TRP A 286 5.87 6.58 -11.49
C TRP A 286 6.09 5.48 -10.47
N THR A 287 6.89 4.48 -10.82
CA THR A 287 7.22 3.40 -9.90
C THR A 287 8.35 3.82 -8.96
N THR A 288 8.13 3.70 -7.65
CA THR A 288 9.13 4.01 -6.63
C THR A 288 9.81 2.76 -6.06
N ALA A 289 9.18 1.60 -6.15
CA ALA A 289 9.77 0.31 -5.77
C ALA A 289 9.14 -0.85 -6.53
N TYR A 290 9.93 -1.92 -6.71
CA TYR A 290 9.50 -3.18 -7.31
C TYR A 290 9.60 -4.33 -6.29
N TRP A 291 8.79 -5.36 -6.48
CA TRP A 291 8.95 -6.65 -5.87
C TRP A 291 10.03 -7.47 -6.59
N PRO A 292 10.59 -8.53 -5.99
CA PRO A 292 11.60 -9.36 -6.65
C PRO A 292 11.16 -10.00 -7.97
N ASP A 293 9.87 -10.19 -8.18
CA ASP A 293 9.28 -10.70 -9.44
C ASP A 293 9.10 -9.62 -10.53
N GLY A 294 9.56 -8.39 -10.28
CA GLY A 294 9.44 -7.26 -11.20
C GLY A 294 8.08 -6.57 -11.20
N SER A 295 7.11 -7.03 -10.41
CA SER A 295 5.84 -6.33 -10.23
C SER A 295 5.99 -5.06 -9.39
N ILE A 296 5.08 -4.09 -9.58
CA ILE A 296 5.11 -2.83 -8.84
C ILE A 296 4.80 -3.08 -7.36
N LYS A 297 5.72 -2.67 -6.47
CA LYS A 297 5.54 -2.67 -5.02
C LYS A 297 4.93 -1.35 -4.54
N TRP A 298 5.46 -0.22 -5.03
CA TRP A 298 4.98 1.11 -4.73
C TRP A 298 4.92 1.95 -6.00
N ALA A 299 3.80 2.62 -6.21
CA ALA A 299 3.67 3.65 -7.23
C ALA A 299 3.43 5.01 -6.58
N GLY A 300 4.16 6.03 -7.03
CA GLY A 300 3.83 7.42 -6.80
C GLY A 300 2.82 7.88 -7.83
N MET A 301 1.90 8.72 -7.43
CA MET A 301 0.85 9.27 -8.29
C MET A 301 0.66 10.77 -8.03
N ALA A 302 0.27 11.50 -9.05
CA ALA A 302 -0.20 12.87 -8.96
C ALA A 302 -1.47 13.05 -9.79
N ALA A 303 -2.49 13.66 -9.19
CA ALA A 303 -3.77 13.90 -9.83
C ALA A 303 -4.41 15.19 -9.31
N VAL A 304 -5.33 15.79 -10.08
CA VAL A 304 -6.20 16.87 -9.63
C VAL A 304 -7.57 16.27 -9.35
N ILE A 305 -7.89 16.09 -8.07
CA ILE A 305 -9.16 15.46 -7.66
C ILE A 305 -10.27 16.49 -7.68
N PRO A 306 -11.43 16.20 -8.33
CA PRO A 306 -12.58 17.11 -8.37
C PRO A 306 -13.08 17.45 -6.95
N GLY A 307 -13.63 18.65 -6.79
CA GLY A 307 -14.22 19.09 -5.52
C GLY A 307 -15.37 18.18 -5.07
N ASN A 308 -15.62 18.13 -3.77
CA ASN A 308 -16.65 17.31 -3.13
C ASN A 308 -16.49 15.78 -3.31
N THR A 309 -15.36 15.31 -3.87
CA THR A 309 -15.04 13.89 -3.96
C THR A 309 -14.63 13.38 -2.59
N ARG A 310 -15.36 12.42 -2.01
CA ARG A 310 -15.13 11.90 -0.64
C ARG A 310 -14.05 10.83 -0.60
N SER A 311 -14.03 9.98 -1.61
CA SER A 311 -13.08 8.89 -1.73
C SER A 311 -12.69 8.64 -3.17
N VAL A 312 -11.50 8.12 -3.35
CA VAL A 312 -10.99 7.71 -4.65
C VAL A 312 -10.32 6.34 -4.52
N LYS A 313 -10.16 5.65 -5.64
CA LYS A 313 -9.39 4.41 -5.70
C LYS A 313 -8.45 4.42 -6.90
N VAL A 314 -7.32 3.73 -6.76
CA VAL A 314 -6.38 3.54 -7.84
C VAL A 314 -6.67 2.21 -8.52
N ILE A 315 -6.87 2.26 -9.82
CA ILE A 315 -7.16 1.09 -10.64
C ILE A 315 -6.23 1.02 -11.84
N PRO A 316 -5.92 -0.18 -12.36
CA PRO A 316 -5.30 -0.32 -13.67
C PRO A 316 -6.24 0.22 -14.74
N SER A 317 -5.73 1.11 -15.59
CA SER A 317 -6.51 1.68 -16.69
C SER A 317 -6.01 1.16 -18.02
N SER A 318 -6.71 0.21 -18.61
CA SER A 318 -6.50 -0.21 -20.00
C SER A 318 -7.37 0.56 -21.01
N LYS A 319 -8.25 1.46 -20.56
CA LYS A 319 -9.31 2.07 -21.37
C LYS A 319 -9.62 3.53 -20.99
N MET A 320 -8.63 4.37 -20.70
CA MET A 320 -8.92 5.80 -20.61
C MET A 320 -9.27 6.34 -22.00
N LYS A 321 -10.54 6.67 -22.22
CA LYS A 321 -10.90 7.68 -23.22
C LYS A 321 -10.25 8.99 -22.76
N LYS A 322 -9.48 9.66 -23.65
CA LYS A 322 -8.94 10.99 -23.39
C LYS A 322 -10.03 11.87 -22.78
N THR A 323 -9.87 12.24 -21.52
CA THR A 323 -10.68 13.32 -20.92
C THR A 323 -10.21 14.62 -21.56
N THR A 324 -11.13 15.31 -22.21
CA THR A 324 -10.87 16.38 -23.17
C THR A 324 -10.58 17.74 -22.54
N ASN A 325 -10.24 17.85 -21.24
CA ASN A 325 -10.15 19.17 -20.60
C ASN A 325 -9.15 19.26 -19.43
N THR A 326 -8.01 18.64 -19.49
CA THR A 326 -6.94 18.92 -18.53
C THR A 326 -5.99 19.93 -19.15
N GLU A 327 -5.88 21.13 -18.54
CA GLU A 327 -4.74 22.02 -18.80
C GLU A 327 -3.48 21.23 -18.53
N GLU A 328 -2.55 21.18 -19.48
CA GLU A 328 -1.28 20.48 -19.34
C GLU A 328 -0.20 21.46 -18.86
N ILE A 329 0.78 20.96 -18.12
CA ILE A 329 1.94 21.78 -17.74
C ILE A 329 2.88 21.87 -18.93
N HIS A 330 3.25 23.08 -19.28
CA HIS A 330 4.28 23.35 -20.28
C HIS A 330 5.57 23.75 -19.60
N VAL A 331 6.64 23.06 -19.93
CA VAL A 331 8.00 23.34 -19.43
C VAL A 331 8.88 23.72 -20.58
N THR A 332 9.55 24.87 -20.45
CA THR A 332 10.57 25.33 -21.39
C THR A 332 11.88 25.49 -20.63
N GLU A 333 12.96 25.02 -21.20
CA GLU A 333 14.29 25.07 -20.63
C GLU A 333 15.22 25.88 -21.58
N SER A 334 15.88 26.90 -21.03
CA SER A 334 16.97 27.58 -21.65
C SER A 334 18.31 27.29 -20.94
N GLU A 335 19.39 27.87 -21.36
CA GLU A 335 20.69 27.72 -20.70
C GLU A 335 20.64 28.20 -19.25
N ASP A 336 20.00 29.32 -18.97
CA ASP A 336 20.02 30.00 -17.67
C ASP A 336 18.72 29.87 -16.87
N GLN A 337 17.61 29.37 -17.46
CA GLN A 337 16.30 29.44 -16.85
C GLN A 337 15.38 28.28 -17.19
N LEU A 338 14.56 27.86 -16.24
CA LEU A 338 13.42 27.00 -16.43
C LEU A 338 12.13 27.83 -16.36
N THR A 339 11.23 27.64 -17.33
CA THR A 339 9.92 28.28 -17.35
C THR A 339 8.84 27.23 -17.24
N ILE A 340 7.96 27.35 -16.25
CA ILE A 340 6.88 26.40 -15.96
C ILE A 340 5.55 27.13 -16.05
N ALA A 341 4.70 26.73 -17.02
CA ALA A 341 3.35 27.26 -17.18
C ALA A 341 2.33 26.17 -16.81
N THR A 342 1.47 26.46 -15.83
CA THR A 342 0.44 25.53 -15.35
C THR A 342 -0.92 25.73 -16.01
N GLY A 343 -1.06 26.72 -16.88
CA GLY A 343 -2.34 27.22 -17.40
C GLY A 343 -2.93 28.36 -16.57
N LYS A 344 -2.58 28.48 -15.27
CA LYS A 344 -2.96 29.59 -14.39
C LYS A 344 -1.79 30.54 -14.12
N ILE A 345 -0.65 29.98 -13.79
CA ILE A 345 0.57 30.71 -13.47
C ILE A 345 1.70 30.33 -14.40
N THR A 346 2.63 31.27 -14.59
CA THR A 346 3.92 31.02 -15.23
C THR A 346 5.03 31.44 -14.27
N ALA A 347 5.89 30.48 -13.91
CA ALA A 347 7.03 30.68 -13.01
C ALA A 347 8.35 30.64 -13.79
N PHE A 348 9.24 31.60 -13.51
CA PHE A 348 10.55 31.70 -14.09
C PHE A 348 11.60 31.38 -13.03
N ILE A 349 12.34 30.29 -13.19
CA ILE A 349 13.26 29.73 -12.21
C ILE A 349 14.68 29.78 -12.76
N PRO A 350 15.57 30.62 -12.20
CA PRO A 350 16.97 30.66 -12.61
C PRO A 350 17.69 29.34 -12.28
N LYS A 351 18.64 28.94 -13.11
CA LYS A 351 19.45 27.73 -12.88
C LYS A 351 20.65 27.97 -11.95
N SER A 352 20.99 29.20 -11.68
CA SER A 352 22.11 29.63 -10.81
C SER A 352 21.83 30.97 -10.18
N GLY A 353 22.70 31.40 -9.25
CA GLY A 353 22.60 32.68 -8.56
C GLY A 353 21.85 32.58 -7.24
N THR A 354 21.35 33.70 -6.73
CA THR A 354 20.75 33.77 -5.39
C THR A 354 19.26 33.49 -5.37
N CYS A 355 18.58 33.67 -6.52
CA CYS A 355 17.13 33.60 -6.60
C CYS A 355 16.63 32.16 -6.83
N ILE A 356 15.66 31.69 -6.03
CA ILE A 356 14.91 30.47 -6.26
C ILE A 356 13.77 30.66 -7.27
N LEU A 357 13.33 31.89 -7.47
CA LEU A 357 12.32 32.33 -8.43
C LEU A 357 12.67 33.74 -8.89
N ASP A 358 12.71 34.01 -10.20
CA ASP A 358 12.92 35.35 -10.74
C ASP A 358 11.61 36.14 -10.81
N SER A 359 10.57 35.52 -11.32
CA SER A 359 9.27 36.15 -11.42
C SER A 359 8.14 35.12 -11.51
N LEU A 360 6.93 35.54 -11.14
CA LEU A 360 5.69 34.78 -11.20
C LEU A 360 4.62 35.63 -11.89
N LEU A 361 4.00 35.05 -12.92
CA LEU A 361 2.83 35.62 -13.58
C LEU A 361 1.57 34.87 -13.21
N TYR A 362 0.46 35.56 -13.07
CA TYR A 362 -0.91 35.02 -13.08
C TYR A 362 -1.58 35.49 -14.36
N GLY A 363 -1.85 34.58 -15.29
CA GLY A 363 -2.12 34.96 -16.67
C GLY A 363 -0.95 35.80 -17.23
N ASN A 364 -1.25 37.03 -17.64
CA ASN A 364 -0.23 37.99 -18.15
C ASN A 364 0.20 39.01 -17.11
N VAL A 365 -0.24 38.88 -15.86
CA VAL A 365 0.03 39.89 -14.81
C VAL A 365 1.13 39.38 -13.90
N LYS A 366 2.22 40.15 -13.75
CA LYS A 366 3.30 39.82 -12.80
C LYS A 366 2.79 39.98 -11.37
N VAL A 367 2.64 38.90 -10.65
CA VAL A 367 2.15 38.84 -9.25
C VAL A 367 3.29 38.63 -8.24
N GLY A 368 4.44 38.15 -8.67
CA GLY A 368 5.63 37.96 -7.85
C GLY A 368 6.88 38.41 -8.58
N GLY A 369 7.82 38.99 -7.86
CA GLY A 369 9.18 39.27 -8.29
C GLY A 369 10.16 38.21 -7.81
N LYS A 370 11.39 38.62 -7.56
CA LYS A 370 12.44 37.72 -7.06
C LYS A 370 12.09 37.12 -5.70
N ALA A 371 12.46 35.86 -5.54
CA ALA A 371 12.39 35.18 -4.27
C ALA A 371 13.73 34.50 -3.96
N ASP A 372 14.12 34.50 -2.69
CA ASP A 372 15.33 33.85 -2.18
C ASP A 372 15.05 33.11 -0.89
N LEU A 373 15.85 32.08 -0.59
CA LEU A 373 15.90 31.52 0.75
C LEU A 373 16.82 32.41 1.60
N ILE A 374 16.35 32.73 2.80
CA ILE A 374 17.10 33.49 3.77
C ILE A 374 17.30 32.72 5.05
N ALA A 375 18.45 32.90 5.67
CA ALA A 375 18.72 32.39 7.01
C ALA A 375 19.45 33.46 7.83
N SER A 376 19.30 33.39 9.14
CA SER A 376 20.15 34.13 10.05
C SER A 376 20.58 33.26 11.22
N THR A 377 21.77 33.51 11.72
CA THR A 377 22.31 32.88 12.92
C THR A 377 22.54 33.88 14.01
N GLN A 378 22.67 33.39 15.20
CA GLN A 378 23.21 34.11 16.37
C GLN A 378 24.30 33.23 17.01
N ASP A 379 25.27 33.90 17.68
CA ASP A 379 26.41 33.25 18.30
C ASP A 379 26.15 32.75 19.75
N SER A 380 24.95 32.99 20.29
CA SER A 380 24.53 32.54 21.62
C SER A 380 23.17 31.84 21.56
N PRO A 381 22.94 30.75 22.33
CA PRO A 381 21.69 30.01 22.32
C PRO A 381 20.52 30.76 22.97
N SER A 382 20.82 31.66 23.91
CA SER A 382 19.81 32.42 24.67
C SER A 382 20.10 33.92 24.68
N ARG A 383 19.02 34.74 24.62
CA ARG A 383 19.13 36.18 24.80
C ARG A 383 19.35 36.58 26.26
N GLU A 384 18.97 35.74 27.18
CA GLU A 384 18.97 36.06 28.63
C GLU A 384 20.37 35.92 29.25
N ASP A 385 21.21 35.05 28.67
CA ASP A 385 22.51 34.70 29.21
C ASP A 385 23.69 35.44 28.52
N ALA A 386 23.44 36.18 27.43
CA ALA A 386 24.46 36.86 26.66
C ALA A 386 24.44 38.36 26.89
N THR A 387 25.62 38.95 27.19
CA THR A 387 25.82 40.42 27.28
C THR A 387 25.81 41.08 25.92
N GLU A 388 26.21 40.37 24.87
CA GLU A 388 26.21 40.83 23.49
C GLU A 388 25.94 39.64 22.55
N ILE A 389 25.05 39.80 21.56
CA ILE A 389 24.69 38.76 20.61
C ILE A 389 25.02 39.29 19.21
N HIS A 390 25.85 38.53 18.48
CA HIS A 390 26.16 38.85 17.11
C HIS A 390 25.27 38.04 16.16
N TYR A 391 24.81 38.70 15.10
CA TYR A 391 23.93 38.09 14.09
C TYR A 391 24.66 38.06 12.75
N GLN A 392 24.48 36.97 12.02
CA GLN A 392 24.96 36.83 10.65
C GLN A 392 23.79 36.46 9.74
N SER A 393 23.71 37.12 8.58
CA SER A 393 22.66 36.88 7.59
C SER A 393 23.22 36.11 6.41
N PHE A 394 22.37 35.25 5.85
CA PHE A 394 22.70 34.39 4.71
C PHE A 394 21.57 34.41 3.69
N THR A 395 21.94 34.25 2.42
CA THR A 395 21.00 34.12 1.31
C THR A 395 21.35 32.89 0.49
N SER A 396 20.35 32.28 -0.14
CA SER A 396 20.56 31.12 -1.02
C SER A 396 21.57 31.42 -2.13
N LEU A 397 22.44 30.46 -2.40
CA LEU A 397 23.26 30.37 -3.61
C LEU A 397 22.95 29.06 -4.32
N ILE A 398 22.25 29.18 -5.45
CA ILE A 398 21.83 28.00 -6.26
C ILE A 398 23.06 27.53 -7.06
N LYS A 399 23.41 26.27 -6.84
CA LYS A 399 24.51 25.60 -7.56
C LYS A 399 23.98 24.79 -8.75
N LYS A 400 22.73 24.31 -8.66
CA LYS A 400 22.12 23.46 -9.69
C LYS A 400 20.59 23.56 -9.65
N ALA A 401 19.96 23.64 -10.82
CA ALA A 401 18.51 23.50 -10.99
C ALA A 401 18.21 22.48 -12.08
N VAL A 402 17.32 21.53 -11.81
CA VAL A 402 16.96 20.49 -12.77
C VAL A 402 15.46 20.19 -12.72
N ILE A 403 14.92 19.72 -13.83
CA ILE A 403 13.61 19.10 -13.89
C ILE A 403 13.77 17.68 -13.33
N GLU A 404 13.38 17.47 -12.06
CA GLU A 404 13.47 16.16 -11.40
C GLU A 404 12.40 15.20 -11.91
N GLN A 405 11.23 15.73 -12.24
CA GLN A 405 10.13 14.96 -12.83
C GLN A 405 9.28 15.88 -13.72
N GLN A 406 8.96 15.42 -14.91
CA GLN A 406 8.07 16.11 -15.84
C GLN A 406 6.89 15.21 -16.18
N GLY A 407 5.69 15.66 -15.82
CA GLY A 407 4.43 15.02 -16.14
C GLY A 407 3.44 16.02 -16.72
N LYS A 408 2.30 15.53 -17.18
CA LYS A 408 1.21 16.39 -17.68
C LYS A 408 0.46 17.07 -16.53
N ILE A 409 0.29 16.34 -15.42
CA ILE A 409 -0.46 16.79 -14.24
C ILE A 409 0.47 17.45 -13.24
N ARG A 410 1.70 16.94 -13.07
CA ARG A 410 2.67 17.46 -12.11
C ARG A 410 4.06 17.55 -12.70
N THR A 411 4.71 18.70 -12.51
CA THR A 411 6.14 18.88 -12.74
C THR A 411 6.83 19.21 -11.42
N THR A 412 8.01 18.63 -11.18
CA THR A 412 8.85 18.87 -10.01
C THR A 412 10.18 19.44 -10.44
N ILE A 413 10.49 20.64 -9.94
CA ILE A 413 11.79 21.27 -10.11
C ILE A 413 12.58 21.09 -8.83
N LYS A 414 13.84 20.66 -8.95
CA LYS A 414 14.78 20.51 -7.85
C LYS A 414 15.90 21.52 -7.99
N LEU A 415 16.08 22.35 -6.95
CA LEU A 415 17.19 23.27 -6.77
C LEU A 415 18.11 22.70 -5.69
N GLU A 416 19.41 22.72 -5.94
CA GLU A 416 20.44 22.34 -4.98
C GLU A 416 21.40 23.54 -4.80
N GLY A 417 21.73 23.87 -3.56
CA GLY A 417 22.55 25.02 -3.24
C GLY A 417 22.99 25.04 -1.79
N VAL A 418 23.49 26.18 -1.37
CA VAL A 418 23.97 26.48 -0.01
C VAL A 418 23.44 27.82 0.45
N GLN A 419 23.48 28.09 1.74
CA GLN A 419 23.33 29.42 2.28
C GLN A 419 24.70 30.14 2.24
N GLN A 420 24.75 31.33 1.69
CA GLN A 420 25.99 32.14 1.57
C GLN A 420 25.87 33.46 2.35
N GLY A 421 26.84 33.71 3.20
CA GLY A 421 27.00 35.00 3.91
C GLY A 421 27.69 36.06 3.06
N GLU A 422 27.62 37.32 3.48
CA GLU A 422 28.33 38.46 2.85
C GLU A 422 29.85 38.29 2.90
N ASP A 423 30.37 37.59 3.89
CA ASP A 423 31.78 37.23 4.06
C ASP A 423 32.23 36.10 3.12
N GLY A 424 31.33 35.55 2.31
CA GLY A 424 31.59 34.45 1.40
C GLY A 424 31.50 33.07 2.05
N ARG A 425 31.16 32.97 3.33
CA ARG A 425 30.94 31.69 4.02
C ARG A 425 29.76 30.95 3.40
N GLU A 426 29.96 29.69 3.00
CA GLU A 426 28.93 28.77 2.52
C GLU A 426 28.65 27.70 3.57
N TRP A 427 27.39 27.44 3.87
CA TRP A 427 26.93 26.41 4.79
C TRP A 427 25.46 26.05 4.58
N LEU A 428 24.87 25.18 5.39
CA LEU A 428 23.51 24.65 5.24
C LEU A 428 23.20 24.21 3.81
N PRO A 429 23.92 23.22 3.27
CA PRO A 429 23.59 22.68 1.95
C PRO A 429 22.12 22.28 1.91
N PHE A 430 21.40 22.71 0.89
CA PHE A 430 19.97 22.48 0.79
C PHE A 430 19.54 21.87 -0.53
N THR A 431 18.37 21.22 -0.48
CA THR A 431 17.58 20.82 -1.63
C THR A 431 16.19 21.44 -1.50
N LEU A 432 15.80 22.26 -2.46
CA LEU A 432 14.45 22.81 -2.58
C LEU A 432 13.74 22.12 -3.73
N ARG A 433 12.59 21.50 -3.46
CA ARG A 433 11.69 20.95 -4.48
C ARG A 433 10.46 21.84 -4.60
N MET A 434 10.16 22.25 -5.82
CA MET A 434 8.95 22.98 -6.17
C MET A 434 8.05 22.09 -7.01
N TYR A 435 6.80 21.95 -6.60
CA TYR A 435 5.80 21.12 -7.26
C TYR A 435 4.75 22.01 -7.90
N PHE A 436 4.61 21.86 -9.21
CA PHE A 436 3.65 22.56 -10.04
C PHE A 436 2.58 21.56 -10.49
N TYR A 437 1.31 21.99 -10.51
CA TYR A 437 0.21 21.15 -10.94
C TYR A 437 -0.60 21.83 -12.05
N ALA A 438 -1.06 21.05 -13.03
CA ALA A 438 -1.85 21.53 -14.14
C ALA A 438 -3.13 22.24 -13.65
N GLY A 439 -3.46 23.37 -14.26
CA GLY A 439 -4.64 24.17 -13.92
C GLY A 439 -4.63 24.78 -12.52
N ASN A 440 -3.50 24.78 -11.83
CA ASN A 440 -3.41 25.26 -10.45
C ASN A 440 -2.51 26.48 -10.31
N GLU A 441 -2.85 27.35 -9.36
CA GLU A 441 -2.13 28.60 -9.06
C GLU A 441 -1.17 28.47 -7.87
N GLN A 442 -1.18 27.32 -7.18
CA GLN A 442 -0.35 27.08 -5.99
C GLN A 442 0.95 26.38 -6.38
N ILE A 443 2.04 26.80 -5.77
CA ILE A 443 3.34 26.12 -5.83
C ILE A 443 3.62 25.53 -4.46
N LYS A 444 3.70 24.19 -4.37
CA LYS A 444 4.15 23.54 -3.14
C LYS A 444 5.66 23.54 -3.10
N MET A 445 6.25 24.02 -2.02
CA MET A 445 7.68 23.99 -1.77
C MET A 445 8.04 23.03 -0.65
N VAL A 446 9.11 22.26 -0.81
CA VAL A 446 9.71 21.43 0.24
C VAL A 446 11.20 21.79 0.30
N HIS A 447 11.59 22.43 1.39
CA HIS A 447 12.96 22.81 1.69
C HIS A 447 13.57 21.79 2.66
N SER A 448 14.64 21.14 2.24
CA SER A 448 15.44 20.20 3.04
C SER A 448 16.85 20.74 3.12
N PHE A 449 17.47 20.74 4.28
CA PHE A 449 18.85 21.18 4.45
C PHE A 449 19.61 20.26 5.40
N ILE A 450 20.93 20.30 5.32
CA ILE A 450 21.82 19.60 6.24
C ILE A 450 22.47 20.67 7.12
N TYR A 451 22.37 20.47 8.44
CA TYR A 451 23.10 21.32 9.37
C TYR A 451 24.56 20.85 9.43
N ASP A 452 25.46 21.68 8.90
CA ASP A 452 26.90 21.47 8.83
C ASP A 452 27.71 22.57 9.55
N GLY A 453 27.02 23.34 10.43
CA GLY A 453 27.63 24.40 11.22
C GLY A 453 28.26 23.93 12.51
N ASP A 454 28.90 24.87 13.23
CA ASP A 454 29.41 24.65 14.60
C ASP A 454 28.25 24.75 15.60
N GLN A 455 27.94 23.64 16.27
CA GLN A 455 26.84 23.54 17.25
C GLN A 455 26.97 24.52 18.44
N ASN A 456 28.15 25.11 18.66
CA ASN A 456 28.42 26.03 19.78
C ASN A 456 28.37 27.51 19.35
N LYS A 457 28.25 27.80 18.06
CA LYS A 457 28.31 29.17 17.51
C LYS A 457 27.22 29.50 16.51
N ASP A 458 26.75 28.49 15.75
CA ASP A 458 25.85 28.70 14.64
C ASP A 458 24.40 28.38 15.03
N PHE A 459 23.81 29.15 15.96
CA PHE A 459 22.43 28.96 16.33
C PHE A 459 21.50 29.58 15.30
N ILE A 460 20.70 28.75 14.61
CA ILE A 460 19.73 29.24 13.62
C ILE A 460 18.66 30.05 14.33
N ARG A 461 18.61 31.35 14.03
CA ARG A 461 17.60 32.28 14.54
C ARG A 461 16.38 32.34 13.65
N SER A 462 16.59 32.37 12.35
CA SER A 462 15.52 32.39 11.36
C SER A 462 15.90 31.62 10.11
N LEU A 463 14.88 31.02 9.50
CA LEU A 463 14.96 30.35 8.22
C LEU A 463 13.65 30.61 7.47
N GLY A 464 13.74 31.12 6.24
CA GLY A 464 12.55 31.52 5.51
C GLY A 464 12.74 31.73 4.03
N VAL A 465 11.66 32.18 3.41
CA VAL A 465 11.63 32.59 2.01
C VAL A 465 11.23 34.05 1.97
N ARG A 466 12.03 34.87 1.26
CA ARG A 466 11.74 36.26 1.02
C ARG A 466 11.21 36.43 -0.40
N PHE A 467 10.04 37.04 -0.55
CA PHE A 467 9.43 37.36 -1.84
C PHE A 467 9.33 38.84 -2.07
N GLN A 468 9.53 39.27 -3.31
CA GLN A 468 9.15 40.59 -3.77
C GLN A 468 7.74 40.54 -4.33
N VAL A 469 6.81 41.24 -3.71
CA VAL A 469 5.41 41.30 -4.14
C VAL A 469 5.08 42.70 -4.66
N PRO A 470 4.78 42.86 -5.96
CA PRO A 470 4.40 44.16 -6.51
C PRO A 470 2.99 44.56 -6.08
N MET A 471 2.89 45.53 -5.19
CA MET A 471 1.62 46.14 -4.79
C MET A 471 1.26 47.26 -5.76
N ARG A 472 0.09 47.24 -6.39
CA ARG A 472 -0.32 48.11 -7.48
C ARG A 472 -1.37 49.15 -7.11
N GLU A 473 -2.15 48.86 -6.06
CA GLU A 473 -3.16 49.76 -5.54
C GLU A 473 -2.51 51.07 -5.02
N ASP A 474 -3.32 52.10 -4.90
CA ASP A 474 -2.92 53.32 -4.20
C ASP A 474 -2.48 53.01 -2.78
N LEU A 475 -1.51 53.73 -2.25
CA LEU A 475 -0.86 53.41 -0.99
C LEU A 475 -1.83 53.24 0.18
N TYR A 476 -2.91 54.02 0.20
CA TYR A 476 -3.95 53.92 1.25
C TYR A 476 -4.83 52.69 1.17
N ASN A 477 -4.84 51.98 0.02
CA ASN A 477 -5.59 50.74 -0.18
C ASN A 477 -4.74 49.47 -0.05
N ARG A 478 -3.43 49.61 0.18
CA ARG A 478 -2.53 48.46 0.31
C ARG A 478 -2.63 47.84 1.71
N HIS A 479 -2.89 46.56 1.75
CA HIS A 479 -3.01 45.78 2.97
C HIS A 479 -2.18 44.52 2.90
N VAL A 480 -1.66 44.09 4.04
CA VAL A 480 -1.05 42.77 4.23
C VAL A 480 -1.98 41.95 5.10
N ALA A 481 -2.33 40.76 4.65
CA ALA A 481 -3.20 39.85 5.37
C ALA A 481 -2.41 38.66 5.91
N PHE A 482 -2.64 38.28 7.15
CA PHE A 482 -2.04 37.13 7.83
C PHE A 482 -3.12 36.11 8.14
N ALA A 483 -2.95 34.87 7.66
CA ALA A 483 -3.83 33.77 8.01
C ALA A 483 -3.43 33.19 9.38
N CYS A 484 -4.39 33.06 10.30
CA CYS A 484 -4.17 32.49 11.62
C CYS A 484 -4.45 30.97 11.61
N ALA A 485 -3.88 30.24 12.57
CA ALA A 485 -4.01 28.80 12.70
C ALA A 485 -5.46 28.32 12.94
N ASP A 486 -6.29 29.17 13.52
CA ASP A 486 -7.71 28.94 13.81
C ASP A 486 -8.65 29.25 12.62
N GLY A 487 -8.07 29.67 11.48
CA GLY A 487 -8.82 30.08 10.28
C GLY A 487 -9.22 31.54 10.25
N GLY A 488 -8.80 32.33 11.26
CA GLY A 488 -8.95 33.80 11.24
C GLY A 488 -7.99 34.46 10.25
N VAL A 489 -8.31 35.69 9.84
CA VAL A 489 -7.46 36.54 9.03
C VAL A 489 -7.24 37.87 9.72
N TRP A 490 -6.01 38.23 9.96
CA TRP A 490 -5.59 39.53 10.41
C TRP A 490 -5.12 40.35 9.23
N SER A 491 -5.64 41.58 9.05
CA SER A 491 -5.28 42.46 7.94
C SER A 491 -4.77 43.80 8.47
N GLU A 492 -3.58 44.18 8.00
CA GLU A 492 -2.94 45.45 8.35
C GLU A 492 -2.79 46.33 7.12
N PRO A 493 -3.12 47.62 7.19
CA PRO A 493 -2.80 48.58 6.13
C PRO A 493 -1.30 48.85 6.07
N VAL A 494 -0.75 48.89 4.86
CA VAL A 494 0.67 49.25 4.66
C VAL A 494 0.92 50.71 4.98
N LYS A 495 -0.05 51.58 4.69
CA LYS A 495 0.00 52.97 5.13
C LYS A 495 -0.43 53.08 6.57
N PRO A 496 0.40 53.64 7.47
CA PRO A 496 0.03 53.81 8.84
C PRO A 496 -1.20 54.72 8.99
N LEU A 497 -2.13 54.31 9.88
CA LEU A 497 -3.24 55.16 10.26
C LEU A 497 -2.72 56.35 11.06
N VAL A 498 -2.95 57.53 10.55
CA VAL A 498 -2.57 58.78 11.19
C VAL A 498 -3.65 59.08 12.25
N GLY A 499 -3.35 58.83 13.53
CA GLY A 499 -4.22 59.18 14.62
C GLY A 499 -4.26 60.70 14.86
N ARG A 500 -5.24 61.19 15.64
CA ARG A 500 -5.39 62.62 15.99
C ARG A 500 -4.23 63.21 16.77
N ARG A 501 -3.32 62.41 17.34
CA ARG A 501 -2.11 62.85 18.02
C ARG A 501 -0.90 62.45 17.20
N ILE A 502 -0.43 63.36 16.40
CA ILE A 502 0.91 63.28 15.82
C ILE A 502 1.88 63.65 16.96
N LEU A 503 2.58 62.67 17.50
CA LEU A 503 3.77 62.93 18.27
C LEU A 503 4.80 63.48 17.28
N THR A 504 5.08 64.75 17.33
CA THR A 504 6.12 65.41 16.56
C THR A 504 7.49 64.92 17.03
N LEU A 505 7.90 63.79 16.47
CA LEU A 505 9.30 63.50 16.31
C LEU A 505 9.84 64.38 15.19
N ASP A 506 11.10 64.77 15.28
CA ASP A 506 11.83 65.52 14.27
C ASP A 506 11.33 65.18 12.86
N LYS A 507 11.01 66.18 12.03
CA LYS A 507 10.33 66.04 10.75
C LYS A 507 10.98 65.00 9.80
N ASP A 508 12.27 64.78 9.94
CA ASP A 508 13.04 63.84 9.14
C ASP A 508 13.13 62.43 9.74
N GLN A 509 12.71 62.23 10.98
CA GLN A 509 12.72 60.95 11.70
C GLN A 509 11.33 60.40 12.06
N SER A 510 10.25 61.02 11.50
CA SER A 510 8.92 60.48 11.73
C SER A 510 8.83 59.04 11.23
N TRP A 511 8.39 58.14 12.07
CA TRP A 511 8.21 56.74 11.64
C TRP A 511 7.21 56.61 10.49
N GLN A 512 6.31 57.54 10.29
CA GLN A 512 5.46 57.65 9.13
C GLN A 512 6.26 57.83 7.83
N LYS A 513 7.25 58.72 7.86
CA LYS A 513 8.14 58.95 6.71
C LYS A 513 9.03 57.74 6.48
N GLN A 514 9.58 57.16 7.53
CA GLN A 514 10.41 55.95 7.43
C GLN A 514 9.63 54.75 6.90
N GLN A 515 8.36 54.54 7.32
CA GLN A 515 7.49 53.49 6.77
C GLN A 515 7.08 53.77 5.30
N MET A 516 6.78 55.03 4.97
CA MET A 516 6.45 55.41 3.60
C MET A 516 7.65 55.27 2.63
N GLU A 517 8.85 55.39 3.14
CA GLU A 517 10.11 55.22 2.40
C GLU A 517 10.62 53.77 2.43
N GLY A 518 9.91 52.87 3.09
CA GLY A 518 10.31 51.47 3.21
C GLY A 518 11.53 51.22 4.08
N LYS A 519 11.88 52.16 4.97
CA LYS A 519 13.03 52.08 5.89
C LYS A 519 12.68 51.44 7.24
N ARG A 520 11.41 51.11 7.46
CA ARG A 520 10.90 50.42 8.67
C ARG A 520 9.73 49.53 8.35
#